data_a1d2d27e51f8006b96a53e301158b721
#
_entry.id   a1d2d27e51f8006b96a53e301158b721
#
_cell.length_a   1.000
_cell.length_b   1.000
_cell.length_c   1.000
_cell.angle_alpha   90.00
_cell.angle_beta   90.00
_cell.angle_gamma   90.00
#
_symmetry.space_group_name_H-M   'P 1'
#
loop_
_entity.id
_entity.type
_entity.pdbx_description
1 polymer ?
#
loop_
_entity_poly.entity_id
_entity_poly.type
_entity_poly.pdbx_seq_one_letter_code
_entity_poly.pdbx_strand_id
1 'polypeptide(L)'
;MLIYIPSPSIRAQYVFDFVLRESLNTEYEFTSNLDFFRSADNRFKWAYGEEIESNPCLPAAALLWQKDIQHQTCAHIIHEDIVPIFHADELKGVHFDVFASIFYLISRYEEYLPCVKDNHGRYAAMQSIALQYGFLETAMVNRYILWLAKWLRSNYPDLDLKLSKPKSLLSVDIDHPFYTRDVSLGKLLKRSLKEMSFLTEKDKYDTTEYMLDKMGDLASIFFILCPREPSDIDHFNHRDSEAFLSMIDRLRSRSKIGLHPSYYAEERKLISEELVWLAHQHQRQIKSIRFHYLRFDVEATPDILLAHDIQNDFSLGYGTHIGFRTSTSLPFYWFDLKKNRKTSLKIYTPCLMDSLFKHHGKQNYREHFLQLVEEVKNYGGIFIPIFHNDIIAEEEWRAHFEYSVELMKQMN
;
A
#
# COMPACT_ATOMS: atom_id res chain seq x y z
N MET A 1 -2.82 -3.14 -28.62
CA MET A 1 -2.96 -4.61 -28.83
C MET A 1 -4.43 -4.96 -28.99
N LEU A 2 -4.75 -6.00 -29.77
CA LEU A 2 -6.10 -6.59 -29.82
C LEU A 2 -6.11 -7.90 -29.04
N ILE A 3 -7.00 -8.03 -28.06
CA ILE A 3 -7.07 -9.20 -27.19
C ILE A 3 -8.43 -9.86 -27.38
N TYR A 4 -8.42 -11.12 -27.82
CA TYR A 4 -9.64 -11.91 -27.81
C TYR A 4 -9.91 -12.40 -26.39
N ILE A 5 -11.13 -12.19 -25.93
CA ILE A 5 -11.65 -12.71 -24.67
C ILE A 5 -13.10 -13.18 -24.89
N PRO A 6 -13.48 -14.44 -24.54
CA PRO A 6 -14.82 -14.98 -24.86
C PRO A 6 -15.97 -14.14 -24.30
N SER A 7 -15.77 -13.57 -23.12
CA SER A 7 -16.78 -12.73 -22.44
C SER A 7 -16.07 -11.67 -21.58
N PRO A 8 -15.93 -10.43 -22.04
CA PRO A 8 -15.38 -9.36 -21.24
C PRO A 8 -16.20 -9.14 -19.96
N SER A 9 -15.50 -9.01 -18.84
CA SER A 9 -16.10 -8.75 -17.53
C SER A 9 -15.53 -7.49 -16.91
N ILE A 10 -16.21 -6.92 -15.90
CA ILE A 10 -15.70 -5.76 -15.15
C ILE A 10 -14.40 -6.11 -14.42
N ARG A 11 -14.27 -7.32 -13.89
CA ARG A 11 -13.05 -7.80 -13.22
C ARG A 11 -11.89 -7.94 -14.22
N ALA A 12 -12.16 -8.53 -15.38
CA ALA A 12 -11.17 -8.62 -16.46
C ALA A 12 -10.72 -7.21 -16.90
N GLN A 13 -11.67 -6.32 -17.21
CA GLN A 13 -11.35 -4.96 -17.60
C GLN A 13 -10.46 -4.25 -16.56
N TYR A 14 -10.80 -4.37 -15.27
CA TYR A 14 -10.04 -3.77 -14.19
C TYR A 14 -8.59 -4.27 -14.11
N VAL A 15 -8.39 -5.59 -14.11
CA VAL A 15 -7.04 -6.15 -13.96
C VAL A 15 -6.19 -5.93 -15.21
N PHE A 16 -6.79 -5.99 -16.39
CA PHE A 16 -6.09 -5.70 -17.65
C PHE A 16 -5.72 -4.22 -17.77
N ASP A 17 -6.60 -3.30 -17.35
CA ASP A 17 -6.27 -1.87 -17.26
C ASP A 17 -5.09 -1.63 -16.32
N PHE A 18 -5.10 -2.22 -15.13
CA PHE A 18 -4.02 -2.10 -14.17
C PHE A 18 -2.68 -2.64 -14.73
N VAL A 19 -2.71 -3.81 -15.36
CA VAL A 19 -1.50 -4.46 -15.88
C VAL A 19 -0.99 -3.76 -17.14
N LEU A 20 -1.85 -3.61 -18.15
CA LEU A 20 -1.41 -3.18 -19.49
C LEU A 20 -1.31 -1.66 -19.60
N ARG A 21 -2.36 -0.91 -19.18
CA ARG A 21 -2.35 0.55 -19.30
C ARG A 21 -1.54 1.23 -18.20
N GLU A 22 -1.83 0.88 -16.93
CA GLU A 22 -1.24 1.59 -15.80
C GLU A 22 0.21 1.15 -15.52
N SER A 23 0.52 -0.16 -15.65
CA SER A 23 1.83 -0.71 -15.28
C SER A 23 2.78 -0.88 -16.47
N LEU A 24 2.31 -1.31 -17.64
CA LEU A 24 3.11 -1.51 -18.84
C LEU A 24 3.00 -0.36 -19.86
N ASN A 25 2.16 0.63 -19.59
CA ASN A 25 1.92 1.81 -20.43
C ASN A 25 1.63 1.45 -21.88
N THR A 26 0.75 0.47 -22.10
CA THR A 26 0.39 0.02 -23.45
C THR A 26 -1.13 -0.06 -23.61
N GLU A 27 -1.62 0.42 -24.75
CA GLU A 27 -3.05 0.41 -25.05
C GLU A 27 -3.49 -0.95 -25.59
N TYR A 28 -4.69 -1.34 -25.23
CA TYR A 28 -5.33 -2.56 -25.71
C TYR A 28 -6.82 -2.37 -25.91
N GLU A 29 -7.40 -3.28 -26.68
CA GLU A 29 -8.82 -3.39 -26.91
C GLU A 29 -9.25 -4.87 -26.79
N PHE A 30 -10.37 -5.12 -26.12
CA PHE A 30 -11.01 -6.43 -26.08
C PHE A 30 -11.96 -6.65 -27.26
N THR A 31 -11.97 -7.86 -27.78
CA THR A 31 -13.04 -8.35 -28.66
C THR A 31 -13.49 -9.75 -28.25
N SER A 32 -14.79 -9.98 -28.28
CA SER A 32 -15.39 -11.32 -28.21
C SER A 32 -15.90 -11.84 -29.58
N ASN A 33 -15.72 -11.03 -30.63
CA ASN A 33 -16.04 -11.41 -31.99
C ASN A 33 -14.84 -12.11 -32.63
N LEU A 34 -14.93 -13.42 -32.79
CA LEU A 34 -13.86 -14.26 -33.31
C LEU A 34 -13.54 -13.95 -34.77
N ASP A 35 -14.56 -13.67 -35.62
CA ASP A 35 -14.34 -13.33 -37.03
C ASP A 35 -13.62 -11.98 -37.16
N PHE A 36 -14.02 -11.00 -36.36
CA PHE A 36 -13.29 -9.73 -36.30
C PHE A 36 -11.86 -9.94 -35.81
N PHE A 37 -11.64 -10.72 -34.74
CA PHE A 37 -10.29 -11.01 -34.23
C PHE A 37 -9.41 -11.65 -35.31
N ARG A 38 -9.96 -12.62 -36.09
CA ARG A 38 -9.24 -13.29 -37.16
C ARG A 38 -8.87 -12.35 -38.31
N SER A 39 -9.82 -11.54 -38.75
CA SER A 39 -9.67 -10.64 -39.91
C SER A 39 -8.95 -9.33 -39.61
N ALA A 40 -8.82 -8.95 -38.31
CA ALA A 40 -8.18 -7.70 -37.93
C ALA A 40 -6.71 -7.66 -38.36
N ASP A 41 -6.34 -6.62 -39.10
CA ASP A 41 -4.95 -6.29 -39.42
C ASP A 41 -4.29 -5.61 -38.21
N ASN A 42 -4.13 -6.34 -37.12
CA ASN A 42 -3.46 -5.88 -35.90
C ASN A 42 -2.24 -6.74 -35.65
N ARG A 43 -1.07 -6.12 -35.71
CA ARG A 43 0.25 -6.77 -35.52
C ARG A 43 0.38 -7.44 -34.15
N PHE A 44 -0.25 -6.90 -33.11
CA PHE A 44 -0.15 -7.38 -31.74
C PHE A 44 -1.51 -7.92 -31.28
N LYS A 45 -1.81 -9.16 -31.61
CA LYS A 45 -3.07 -9.82 -31.20
C LYS A 45 -2.82 -11.17 -30.53
N TRP A 46 -3.49 -11.39 -29.40
CA TRP A 46 -3.41 -12.64 -28.62
C TRP A 46 -4.74 -12.95 -27.95
N ALA A 47 -4.89 -14.17 -27.44
CA ALA A 47 -6.12 -14.63 -26.86
C ALA A 47 -5.96 -14.92 -25.36
N TYR A 48 -7.03 -14.71 -24.60
CA TYR A 48 -7.12 -15.03 -23.18
C TYR A 48 -8.29 -15.99 -22.94
N GLY A 49 -7.98 -17.18 -22.40
CA GLY A 49 -8.95 -18.21 -22.05
C GLY A 49 -9.23 -19.22 -23.14
N GLU A 50 -8.84 -18.99 -24.37
CA GLU A 50 -9.00 -19.91 -25.50
C GLU A 50 -7.77 -19.92 -26.40
N GLU A 51 -7.49 -21.08 -26.99
CA GLU A 51 -6.51 -21.18 -28.06
C GLU A 51 -7.15 -20.85 -29.41
N ILE A 52 -6.59 -19.86 -30.11
CA ILE A 52 -7.07 -19.46 -31.44
C ILE A 52 -5.91 -19.61 -32.43
N GLU A 53 -5.93 -20.70 -33.17
CA GLU A 53 -4.97 -21.00 -34.23
C GLU A 53 -3.50 -20.81 -33.78
N SER A 54 -2.70 -20.08 -34.55
CA SER A 54 -1.30 -19.81 -34.25
C SER A 54 -1.06 -18.62 -33.31
N ASN A 55 -2.14 -17.89 -32.93
CA ASN A 55 -1.97 -16.71 -32.07
C ASN A 55 -1.45 -17.09 -30.68
N PRO A 56 -0.59 -16.26 -30.06
CA PRO A 56 -0.25 -16.42 -28.65
C PRO A 56 -1.50 -16.41 -27.78
N CYS A 57 -1.53 -17.24 -26.75
CA CYS A 57 -2.65 -17.28 -25.82
C CYS A 57 -2.18 -17.54 -24.39
N LEU A 58 -2.96 -17.04 -23.43
CA LEU A 58 -2.82 -17.32 -22.02
C LEU A 58 -4.10 -17.98 -21.49
N PRO A 59 -3.96 -18.98 -20.63
CA PRO A 59 -5.11 -19.65 -20.02
C PRO A 59 -5.82 -18.73 -19.02
N ALA A 60 -7.07 -19.04 -18.73
CA ALA A 60 -7.90 -18.28 -17.83
C ALA A 60 -8.62 -19.18 -16.83
N ALA A 61 -8.59 -18.78 -15.57
CA ALA A 61 -9.41 -19.34 -14.50
C ALA A 61 -10.75 -18.61 -14.40
N ALA A 62 -11.74 -19.24 -13.76
CA ALA A 62 -13.11 -18.72 -13.72
C ALA A 62 -13.28 -17.41 -12.94
N LEU A 63 -12.33 -17.03 -12.08
CA LEU A 63 -12.44 -15.91 -11.12
C LEU A 63 -12.87 -14.59 -11.77
N LEU A 64 -12.34 -14.27 -12.94
CA LEU A 64 -12.61 -12.98 -13.59
C LEU A 64 -14.01 -12.89 -14.19
N TRP A 65 -14.70 -14.02 -14.39
CA TRP A 65 -16.09 -14.07 -14.88
C TRP A 65 -17.13 -14.22 -13.77
N GLN A 66 -16.69 -14.52 -12.55
CA GLN A 66 -17.60 -14.62 -11.40
C GLN A 66 -18.13 -13.23 -11.03
N LYS A 67 -19.38 -13.18 -10.58
CA LYS A 67 -20.01 -11.95 -10.05
C LYS A 67 -20.02 -11.94 -8.54
N ASP A 68 -20.19 -13.11 -7.95
CA ASP A 68 -20.28 -13.27 -6.50
C ASP A 68 -18.91 -13.49 -5.86
N ILE A 69 -18.85 -13.26 -4.56
CA ILE A 69 -17.69 -13.57 -3.72
C ILE A 69 -17.92 -14.98 -3.17
N GLN A 70 -17.04 -15.90 -3.52
CA GLN A 70 -17.10 -17.28 -3.07
C GLN A 70 -15.69 -17.82 -2.80
N HIS A 71 -15.61 -18.88 -2.02
CA HIS A 71 -14.32 -19.54 -1.76
C HIS A 71 -13.63 -19.91 -3.07
N GLN A 72 -12.35 -19.60 -3.17
CA GLN A 72 -11.50 -19.93 -4.33
C GLN A 72 -10.50 -21.02 -3.94
N THR A 73 -10.31 -21.97 -4.83
CA THR A 73 -9.23 -22.96 -4.69
C THR A 73 -7.94 -22.34 -5.21
N CYS A 74 -7.07 -21.94 -4.29
CA CYS A 74 -5.74 -21.44 -4.63
C CYS A 74 -4.72 -22.57 -4.63
N ALA A 75 -3.80 -22.55 -5.59
CA ALA A 75 -2.71 -23.49 -5.72
C ALA A 75 -1.37 -22.82 -5.41
N HIS A 76 -0.43 -23.56 -4.86
CA HIS A 76 0.96 -23.12 -4.70
C HIS A 76 1.77 -23.61 -5.91
N ILE A 77 1.75 -22.83 -6.99
CA ILE A 77 2.48 -23.13 -8.23
C ILE A 77 3.80 -22.39 -8.19
N ILE A 78 4.90 -23.08 -8.44
CA ILE A 78 6.22 -22.45 -8.57
C ILE A 78 6.56 -22.41 -10.06
N HIS A 79 6.78 -21.21 -10.59
CA HIS A 79 7.16 -21.02 -11.98
C HIS A 79 8.20 -19.88 -12.09
N GLU A 80 9.46 -20.23 -12.35
CA GLU A 80 10.58 -19.28 -12.31
C GLU A 80 10.65 -18.52 -10.97
N ASP A 81 10.59 -17.19 -11.00
CA ASP A 81 10.61 -16.28 -9.86
C ASP A 81 9.21 -15.81 -9.40
N ILE A 82 8.15 -16.47 -9.89
CA ILE A 82 6.76 -16.19 -9.53
C ILE A 82 6.06 -17.38 -8.87
N VAL A 83 5.01 -17.07 -8.10
CA VAL A 83 4.16 -18.07 -7.43
C VAL A 83 2.70 -17.82 -7.86
N PRO A 84 2.29 -18.23 -9.08
CA PRO A 84 0.89 -18.14 -9.49
C PRO A 84 -0.01 -18.95 -8.57
N ILE A 85 -1.18 -18.40 -8.26
CA ILE A 85 -2.10 -19.00 -7.29
C ILE A 85 -3.39 -19.55 -7.92
N PHE A 86 -3.57 -19.38 -9.22
CA PHE A 86 -4.71 -19.95 -9.95
C PHE A 86 -4.24 -20.91 -11.02
N HIS A 87 -4.56 -22.19 -10.83
CA HIS A 87 -4.38 -23.20 -11.88
C HIS A 87 -5.41 -22.96 -13.00
N ALA A 88 -5.01 -23.22 -14.23
CA ALA A 88 -5.86 -23.19 -15.40
C ALA A 88 -5.46 -24.31 -16.36
N ASP A 89 -6.37 -24.69 -17.26
CA ASP A 89 -6.07 -25.66 -18.31
C ASP A 89 -4.89 -25.17 -19.16
N GLU A 90 -3.96 -26.08 -19.43
CA GLU A 90 -2.74 -25.72 -20.13
C GLU A 90 -3.02 -25.20 -21.54
N LEU A 91 -2.50 -23.99 -21.84
CA LEU A 91 -2.46 -23.42 -23.18
C LEU A 91 -1.03 -23.06 -23.54
N LYS A 92 -0.51 -23.66 -24.60
CA LYS A 92 0.85 -23.39 -25.12
C LYS A 92 1.95 -23.39 -24.05
N GLY A 93 1.92 -24.36 -23.12
CA GLY A 93 2.90 -24.54 -22.06
C GLY A 93 2.67 -23.69 -20.81
N VAL A 94 1.62 -22.89 -20.77
CA VAL A 94 1.21 -22.14 -19.56
C VAL A 94 0.00 -22.82 -18.93
N HIS A 95 0.06 -23.12 -17.63
CA HIS A 95 -0.96 -23.86 -16.88
C HIS A 95 -1.50 -23.07 -15.67
N PHE A 96 -1.34 -21.74 -15.67
CA PHE A 96 -1.82 -20.85 -14.63
C PHE A 96 -2.38 -19.55 -15.21
N ASP A 97 -3.29 -18.93 -14.46
CA ASP A 97 -3.86 -17.64 -14.80
C ASP A 97 -3.19 -16.52 -13.99
N VAL A 98 -2.34 -15.75 -14.66
CA VAL A 98 -1.63 -14.61 -14.06
C VAL A 98 -2.57 -13.46 -13.74
N PHE A 99 -3.61 -13.20 -14.57
CA PHE A 99 -4.54 -12.08 -14.36
C PHE A 99 -5.50 -12.37 -13.19
N ALA A 100 -5.99 -13.60 -13.06
CA ALA A 100 -6.77 -14.01 -11.90
C ALA A 100 -5.93 -13.91 -10.62
N SER A 101 -4.65 -14.31 -10.66
CA SER A 101 -3.73 -14.20 -9.53
C SER A 101 -3.53 -12.74 -9.10
N ILE A 102 -3.28 -11.84 -10.06
CA ILE A 102 -3.16 -10.39 -9.80
C ILE A 102 -4.45 -9.85 -9.21
N PHE A 103 -5.61 -10.12 -9.84
CA PHE A 103 -6.89 -9.63 -9.36
C PHE A 103 -7.18 -10.05 -7.92
N TYR A 104 -6.96 -11.32 -7.59
CA TYR A 104 -7.17 -11.86 -6.25
C TYR A 104 -6.36 -11.10 -5.20
N LEU A 105 -5.08 -10.87 -5.47
CA LEU A 105 -4.15 -10.23 -4.54
C LEU A 105 -4.46 -8.74 -4.35
N ILE A 106 -4.65 -7.96 -5.42
CA ILE A 106 -4.86 -6.51 -5.32
C ILE A 106 -6.28 -6.14 -4.86
N SER A 107 -7.29 -6.97 -5.15
CA SER A 107 -8.65 -6.77 -4.63
C SER A 107 -8.80 -7.21 -3.17
N ARG A 108 -7.76 -7.80 -2.58
CA ARG A 108 -7.81 -8.41 -1.24
C ARG A 108 -8.95 -9.41 -1.09
N TYR A 109 -9.15 -10.22 -2.13
CA TYR A 109 -10.29 -11.14 -2.23
C TYR A 109 -10.45 -12.01 -0.98
N GLU A 110 -9.34 -12.52 -0.43
CA GLU A 110 -9.31 -13.35 0.78
C GLU A 110 -9.88 -12.66 2.03
N GLU A 111 -9.83 -11.34 2.11
CA GLU A 111 -10.35 -10.58 3.25
C GLU A 111 -11.88 -10.39 3.23
N TYR A 112 -12.53 -10.67 2.10
CA TYR A 112 -13.99 -10.72 1.98
C TYR A 112 -14.57 -12.09 2.35
N LEU A 113 -13.73 -13.10 2.51
CA LEU A 113 -14.14 -14.43 2.96
C LEU A 113 -14.19 -14.47 4.49
N PRO A 114 -14.88 -15.45 5.10
CA PRO A 114 -14.83 -15.62 6.54
C PRO A 114 -13.40 -15.70 7.05
N CYS A 115 -13.01 -14.76 7.89
CA CYS A 115 -11.64 -14.61 8.37
C CYS A 115 -11.57 -14.27 9.86
N VAL A 116 -10.44 -14.58 10.50
CA VAL A 116 -10.13 -14.17 11.87
C VAL A 116 -9.58 -12.74 11.84
N LYS A 117 -10.12 -11.88 12.70
CA LYS A 117 -9.61 -10.52 12.93
C LYS A 117 -8.80 -10.49 14.22
N ASP A 118 -7.77 -9.66 14.26
CA ASP A 118 -6.98 -9.42 15.45
C ASP A 118 -7.70 -8.51 16.46
N ASN A 119 -7.05 -8.20 17.59
CA ASN A 119 -7.62 -7.35 18.66
C ASN A 119 -7.95 -5.91 18.22
N HIS A 120 -7.44 -5.48 17.05
CA HIS A 120 -7.73 -4.18 16.44
C HIS A 120 -8.76 -4.27 15.31
N GLY A 121 -9.39 -5.43 15.11
CA GLY A 121 -10.35 -5.68 14.02
C GLY A 121 -9.73 -5.83 12.64
N ARG A 122 -8.40 -6.00 12.55
CA ARG A 122 -7.68 -6.14 11.28
C ARG A 122 -7.63 -7.61 10.84
N TYR A 123 -7.57 -7.83 9.53
CA TYR A 123 -7.28 -9.15 8.97
C TYR A 123 -5.94 -9.68 9.49
N ALA A 124 -5.95 -10.87 10.07
CA ALA A 124 -4.75 -11.46 10.65
C ALA A 124 -3.80 -11.99 9.56
N ALA A 125 -2.58 -11.46 9.50
CA ALA A 125 -1.58 -11.80 8.48
C ALA A 125 -1.31 -13.31 8.33
N MET A 126 -1.46 -14.08 9.41
CA MET A 126 -1.27 -15.55 9.41
C MET A 126 -2.22 -16.29 8.46
N GLN A 127 -3.34 -15.68 8.08
CA GLN A 127 -4.30 -16.27 7.14
C GLN A 127 -4.00 -15.92 5.69
N SER A 128 -3.12 -14.92 5.48
CA SER A 128 -2.79 -14.46 4.12
C SER A 128 -2.12 -15.56 3.32
N ILE A 129 -2.63 -15.79 2.11
CA ILE A 129 -2.01 -16.70 1.15
C ILE A 129 -0.55 -16.31 0.86
N ALA A 130 -0.24 -15.02 0.88
CA ALA A 130 1.12 -14.53 0.66
C ALA A 130 2.09 -15.01 1.75
N LEU A 131 1.65 -15.04 3.02
CA LEU A 131 2.46 -15.58 4.11
C LEU A 131 2.53 -17.11 4.05
N GLN A 132 1.39 -17.78 3.81
CA GLN A 132 1.33 -19.25 3.74
C GLN A 132 2.19 -19.82 2.61
N TYR A 133 2.28 -19.11 1.48
CA TYR A 133 3.06 -19.52 0.31
C TYR A 133 4.47 -18.88 0.26
N GLY A 134 4.86 -18.18 1.33
CA GLY A 134 6.23 -17.70 1.51
C GLY A 134 6.63 -16.49 0.64
N PHE A 135 5.67 -15.72 0.11
CA PHE A 135 5.97 -14.56 -0.72
C PHE A 135 5.51 -13.20 -0.15
N LEU A 136 5.22 -13.12 1.16
CA LEU A 136 4.73 -11.88 1.77
C LEU A 136 5.72 -10.71 1.61
N GLU A 137 7.02 -10.97 1.72
CA GLU A 137 8.08 -9.97 1.59
C GLU A 137 8.49 -9.70 0.12
N THR A 138 7.75 -10.27 -0.85
CA THR A 138 7.96 -10.03 -2.28
C THR A 138 6.80 -9.26 -2.90
N ALA A 139 7.12 -8.38 -3.83
CA ALA A 139 6.13 -7.67 -4.64
C ALA A 139 5.65 -8.59 -5.78
N MET A 140 4.97 -9.68 -5.43
CA MET A 140 4.65 -10.79 -6.34
C MET A 140 3.86 -10.33 -7.58
N VAL A 141 2.96 -9.39 -7.44
CA VAL A 141 2.21 -8.81 -8.57
C VAL A 141 3.14 -8.08 -9.54
N ASN A 142 4.17 -7.38 -9.04
CA ASN A 142 5.17 -6.75 -9.90
C ASN A 142 5.98 -7.80 -10.68
N ARG A 143 6.29 -8.92 -10.04
CA ARG A 143 6.96 -10.06 -10.70
C ARG A 143 6.08 -10.69 -11.78
N TYR A 144 4.77 -10.86 -11.53
CA TYR A 144 3.83 -11.31 -12.55
C TYR A 144 3.78 -10.38 -13.75
N ILE A 145 3.79 -9.07 -13.52
CA ILE A 145 3.79 -8.06 -14.60
C ILE A 145 5.09 -8.15 -15.42
N LEU A 146 6.24 -8.33 -14.76
CA LEU A 146 7.52 -8.51 -15.46
C LEU A 146 7.53 -9.81 -16.26
N TRP A 147 7.02 -10.92 -15.69
CA TRP A 147 6.87 -12.20 -16.39
C TRP A 147 6.00 -12.02 -17.65
N LEU A 148 4.83 -11.37 -17.52
CA LEU A 148 3.95 -11.09 -18.64
C LEU A 148 4.63 -10.21 -19.69
N ALA A 149 5.40 -9.20 -19.29
CA ALA A 149 6.14 -8.36 -20.22
C ALA A 149 7.20 -9.16 -21.00
N LYS A 150 7.88 -10.10 -20.37
CA LYS A 150 8.81 -11.03 -21.03
C LYS A 150 8.04 -11.92 -22.03
N TRP A 151 6.91 -12.50 -21.61
CA TRP A 151 6.05 -13.32 -22.47
C TRP A 151 5.53 -12.53 -23.69
N LEU A 152 5.09 -11.30 -23.51
CA LEU A 152 4.65 -10.43 -24.61
C LEU A 152 5.80 -10.11 -25.56
N ARG A 153 6.99 -9.79 -25.07
CA ARG A 153 8.17 -9.51 -25.91
C ARG A 153 8.68 -10.73 -26.65
N SER A 154 8.58 -11.92 -26.09
CA SER A 154 8.96 -13.15 -26.79
C SER A 154 8.06 -13.44 -28.01
N ASN A 155 6.79 -13.04 -27.93
CA ASN A 155 5.84 -13.17 -29.03
C ASN A 155 5.86 -11.96 -29.98
N TYR A 156 6.22 -10.77 -29.45
CA TYR A 156 6.17 -9.49 -30.15
C TYR A 156 7.41 -8.65 -29.81
N PRO A 157 8.56 -8.92 -30.42
CA PRO A 157 9.84 -8.24 -30.08
C PRO A 157 9.80 -6.72 -30.21
N ASP A 158 8.98 -6.20 -31.13
CA ASP A 158 8.85 -4.75 -31.38
C ASP A 158 7.78 -4.06 -30.52
N LEU A 159 7.16 -4.76 -29.59
CA LEU A 159 6.15 -4.17 -28.70
C LEU A 159 6.82 -3.28 -27.65
N ASP A 160 6.50 -1.99 -27.69
CA ASP A 160 7.01 -1.03 -26.70
C ASP A 160 6.24 -1.17 -25.39
N LEU A 161 6.92 -1.72 -24.38
CA LEU A 161 6.41 -1.88 -23.02
C LEU A 161 7.31 -1.12 -22.05
N LYS A 162 6.70 -0.25 -21.24
CA LYS A 162 7.40 0.56 -20.24
C LYS A 162 7.07 0.07 -18.84
N LEU A 163 8.03 -0.61 -18.23
CA LEU A 163 7.93 -1.01 -16.83
C LEU A 163 7.98 0.21 -15.91
N SER A 164 7.26 0.13 -14.79
CA SER A 164 7.32 1.14 -13.74
C SER A 164 8.73 1.21 -13.14
N LYS A 165 9.26 2.44 -13.06
CA LYS A 165 10.58 2.65 -12.41
C LYS A 165 10.44 2.56 -10.89
N PRO A 166 11.48 2.09 -10.18
CA PRO A 166 11.50 2.13 -8.74
C PRO A 166 11.49 3.58 -8.24
N LYS A 167 10.78 3.82 -7.15
CA LYS A 167 10.73 5.09 -6.43
C LYS A 167 10.67 4.82 -4.94
N SER A 168 10.94 5.82 -4.13
CA SER A 168 10.74 5.78 -2.69
C SER A 168 9.84 6.94 -2.24
N LEU A 169 9.03 6.67 -1.21
CA LEU A 169 8.21 7.67 -0.52
C LEU A 169 8.32 7.41 0.98
N LEU A 170 9.07 8.27 1.67
CA LEU A 170 9.21 8.17 3.11
C LEU A 170 7.89 8.59 3.77
N SER A 171 7.35 7.75 4.65
CA SER A 171 6.12 8.06 5.36
C SER A 171 6.34 8.04 6.88
N VAL A 172 5.75 9.02 7.55
CA VAL A 172 5.91 9.22 8.99
C VAL A 172 4.56 9.38 9.64
N ASP A 173 4.32 8.65 10.73
CA ASP A 173 3.16 8.80 11.58
C ASP A 173 3.54 9.67 12.79
N ILE A 174 2.79 10.74 13.03
CA ILE A 174 2.97 11.66 14.16
C ILE A 174 1.93 11.31 15.21
N ASP A 175 2.25 10.28 16.01
CA ASP A 175 1.37 9.80 17.07
C ASP A 175 1.57 10.58 18.38
N HIS A 176 2.82 10.86 18.71
CA HIS A 176 3.25 11.53 19.93
C HIS A 176 4.18 12.70 19.59
N PRO A 177 3.65 13.86 19.13
CA PRO A 177 4.48 14.98 18.66
C PRO A 177 5.40 15.54 19.75
N PHE A 178 4.95 15.47 21.03
CA PHE A 178 5.69 16.02 22.17
C PHE A 178 5.67 15.10 23.37
N TYR A 179 6.79 15.04 24.08
CA TYR A 179 6.95 14.26 25.32
C TYR A 179 6.46 15.01 26.56
N THR A 180 6.71 16.32 26.62
CA THR A 180 6.48 17.16 27.82
C THR A 180 5.50 18.30 27.58
N ARG A 181 5.49 18.90 26.39
CA ARG A 181 4.78 20.17 26.14
C ARG A 181 3.27 20.05 26.21
N ASP A 182 2.73 18.84 25.98
CA ASP A 182 1.28 18.61 25.92
C ASP A 182 0.78 17.68 27.04
N VAL A 183 1.48 17.57 28.17
CA VAL A 183 1.10 16.69 29.28
C VAL A 183 0.54 17.51 30.45
N SER A 184 -0.53 17.03 31.09
CA SER A 184 -1.07 17.65 32.31
C SER A 184 -0.01 17.75 33.40
N LEU A 185 -0.06 18.83 34.21
CA LEU A 185 0.88 19.09 35.33
C LEU A 185 1.12 17.87 36.25
N GLY A 186 0.11 17.04 36.49
CA GLY A 186 0.24 15.83 37.31
C GLY A 186 1.07 14.71 36.67
N LYS A 187 1.01 14.57 35.33
CA LYS A 187 1.85 13.64 34.56
C LYS A 187 3.28 14.18 34.41
N LEU A 188 3.41 15.52 34.26
CA LEU A 188 4.69 16.21 34.26
C LEU A 188 5.45 15.96 35.57
N LEU A 189 4.82 16.14 36.75
CA LEU A 189 5.45 15.90 38.04
C LEU A 189 5.91 14.44 38.23
N LYS A 190 5.14 13.45 37.72
CA LYS A 190 5.54 12.03 37.76
C LYS A 190 6.70 11.71 36.80
N ARG A 191 6.79 12.38 35.65
CA ARG A 191 7.92 12.25 34.71
C ARG A 191 9.15 12.96 35.19
N SER A 192 9.01 14.16 35.85
CA SER A 192 10.11 14.96 36.39
C SER A 192 10.91 14.28 37.47
N LEU A 193 10.26 13.49 38.30
CA LEU A 193 10.93 12.70 39.34
C LEU A 193 11.78 11.54 38.79
N LYS A 194 11.57 11.16 37.54
CA LYS A 194 12.23 10.04 36.87
C LYS A 194 13.36 10.45 35.91
N GLU A 195 13.29 11.66 35.36
CA GLU A 195 14.25 12.17 34.39
C GLU A 195 14.54 13.67 34.69
N MET A 196 15.73 14.02 35.13
CA MET A 196 16.16 15.42 35.38
C MET A 196 16.32 16.24 34.09
N SER A 197 15.66 15.91 33.00
CA SER A 197 15.83 16.54 31.67
C SER A 197 14.90 17.73 31.39
N PHE A 198 14.27 18.32 32.42
CA PHE A 198 13.35 19.47 32.30
C PHE A 198 13.96 20.79 31.81
N LEU A 199 15.27 20.86 31.74
CA LEU A 199 15.98 22.09 31.45
C LEU A 199 16.47 22.20 30.01
N THR A 200 16.13 21.24 29.13
CA THR A 200 16.45 21.36 27.70
C THR A 200 15.33 22.12 26.98
N GLU A 201 15.67 23.16 26.27
CA GLU A 201 14.74 24.01 25.48
C GLU A 201 13.96 23.21 24.43
N LYS A 202 14.37 22.00 24.03
CA LYS A 202 13.78 21.18 22.96
C LYS A 202 13.16 19.91 23.52
N ASP A 203 11.87 19.71 23.23
CA ASP A 203 11.14 18.47 23.56
C ASP A 203 11.76 17.28 22.84
N LYS A 204 11.96 16.14 23.53
CA LYS A 204 12.67 14.99 22.95
C LYS A 204 11.92 14.33 21.79
N TYR A 205 10.57 14.41 21.73
CA TYR A 205 9.76 13.87 20.65
C TYR A 205 9.56 14.87 19.51
N ASP A 206 9.96 16.15 19.67
CA ASP A 206 9.99 17.12 18.58
C ASP A 206 11.15 16.82 17.63
N THR A 207 11.01 15.71 16.89
CA THR A 207 12.01 15.21 15.93
C THR A 207 11.73 15.66 14.51
N THR A 208 10.62 16.36 14.26
CA THR A 208 10.16 16.70 12.90
C THR A 208 11.17 17.52 12.11
N GLU A 209 11.81 18.53 12.73
CA GLU A 209 12.85 19.33 12.08
C GLU A 209 14.07 18.46 11.70
N TYR A 210 14.54 17.64 12.64
CA TYR A 210 15.64 16.70 12.40
C TYR A 210 15.34 15.76 11.23
N MET A 211 14.13 15.19 11.20
CA MET A 211 13.71 14.28 10.11
C MET A 211 13.70 15.02 8.78
N LEU A 212 13.11 16.23 8.71
CA LEU A 212 13.05 17.04 7.50
C LEU A 212 14.45 17.41 6.98
N ASP A 213 15.39 17.73 7.87
CA ASP A 213 16.77 18.05 7.48
C ASP A 213 17.51 16.84 6.93
N LYS A 214 17.35 15.67 7.54
CA LYS A 214 17.98 14.43 7.04
C LYS A 214 17.38 13.99 5.71
N MET A 215 16.07 14.10 5.54
CA MET A 215 15.37 13.75 4.29
C MET A 215 15.78 14.66 3.13
N GLY A 216 15.96 15.96 3.37
CA GLY A 216 16.20 16.93 2.30
C GLY A 216 15.06 16.91 1.26
N ASP A 217 15.40 16.68 -0.02
CA ASP A 217 14.45 16.65 -1.13
C ASP A 217 13.76 15.29 -1.35
N LEU A 218 14.00 14.31 -0.44
CA LEU A 218 13.33 13.01 -0.54
C LEU A 218 11.82 13.18 -0.42
N ALA A 219 11.08 12.60 -1.38
CA ALA A 219 9.62 12.62 -1.34
C ALA A 219 9.09 12.02 -0.03
N SER A 220 8.25 12.77 0.67
CA SER A 220 7.76 12.39 2.00
C SER A 220 6.31 12.78 2.23
N ILE A 221 5.68 12.05 3.17
CA ILE A 221 4.34 12.34 3.67
C ILE A 221 4.29 12.10 5.17
N PHE A 222 3.70 13.04 5.91
CA PHE A 222 3.46 12.93 7.34
C PHE A 222 1.96 12.78 7.61
N PHE A 223 1.60 11.75 8.36
CA PHE A 223 0.24 11.51 8.80
C PHE A 223 0.07 12.02 10.23
N ILE A 224 -0.85 12.96 10.42
CA ILE A 224 -1.00 13.70 11.67
C ILE A 224 -2.17 13.14 12.48
N LEU A 225 -1.88 12.63 13.67
CA LEU A 225 -2.88 12.24 14.66
C LEU A 225 -3.30 13.50 15.44
N CYS A 226 -4.55 13.93 15.23
CA CYS A 226 -5.08 15.16 15.84
C CYS A 226 -6.46 14.93 16.51
N PRO A 227 -6.56 14.02 17.51
CA PRO A 227 -7.81 13.71 18.17
C PRO A 227 -8.38 14.94 18.86
N ARG A 228 -9.71 15.10 18.81
CA ARG A 228 -10.41 16.16 19.53
C ARG A 228 -10.47 15.86 21.03
N GLU A 229 -10.61 14.60 21.38
CA GLU A 229 -10.82 14.13 22.74
C GLU A 229 -9.81 13.02 23.10
N PRO A 230 -9.40 12.93 24.35
CA PRO A 230 -8.53 11.84 24.79
C PRO A 230 -9.22 10.48 24.66
N SER A 231 -8.44 9.44 24.37
CA SER A 231 -8.90 8.05 24.43
C SER A 231 -7.94 7.20 25.27
N ASP A 232 -8.29 5.96 25.48
CA ASP A 232 -7.44 4.96 26.12
C ASP A 232 -6.36 4.40 25.19
N ILE A 233 -6.50 4.61 23.91
CA ILE A 233 -5.59 4.15 22.86
C ILE A 233 -4.72 5.29 22.32
N ASP A 234 -5.36 6.40 21.87
CA ASP A 234 -4.64 7.50 21.28
C ASP A 234 -3.98 8.39 22.35
N HIS A 235 -2.78 8.80 22.09
CA HIS A 235 -2.19 9.87 22.87
C HIS A 235 -2.95 11.17 22.60
N PHE A 236 -3.35 11.87 23.67
CA PHE A 236 -4.02 13.16 23.51
C PHE A 236 -2.98 14.25 23.23
N ASN A 237 -3.01 14.74 22.00
CA ASN A 237 -2.22 15.86 21.56
C ASN A 237 -3.06 17.13 21.69
N HIS A 238 -2.57 18.15 22.39
CA HIS A 238 -3.20 19.46 22.45
C HIS A 238 -3.06 20.15 21.10
N ARG A 239 -3.87 19.71 20.11
CA ARG A 239 -3.76 20.11 18.70
C ARG A 239 -3.85 21.61 18.44
N ASP A 240 -4.45 22.37 19.36
CA ASP A 240 -4.57 23.84 19.28
C ASP A 240 -3.40 24.56 20.00
N SER A 241 -2.40 23.82 20.50
CA SER A 241 -1.22 24.43 21.12
C SER A 241 -0.31 25.09 20.07
N GLU A 242 0.36 26.18 20.44
CA GLU A 242 1.31 26.89 19.57
C GLU A 242 2.40 25.96 19.04
N ALA A 243 2.88 25.01 19.87
CA ALA A 243 3.89 24.03 19.48
C ALA A 243 3.36 23.10 18.37
N PHE A 244 2.14 22.60 18.50
CA PHE A 244 1.52 21.70 17.50
C PHE A 244 1.27 22.44 16.17
N LEU A 245 0.74 23.66 16.22
CA LEU A 245 0.51 24.48 15.04
C LEU A 245 1.81 24.83 14.33
N SER A 246 2.86 25.20 15.08
CA SER A 246 4.20 25.46 14.54
C SER A 246 4.81 24.20 13.87
N MET A 247 4.58 23.01 14.43
CA MET A 247 5.00 21.75 13.81
C MET A 247 4.29 21.55 12.44
N ILE A 248 2.97 21.74 12.37
CA ILE A 248 2.23 21.65 11.11
C ILE A 248 2.79 22.66 10.08
N ASP A 249 3.08 23.88 10.48
CA ASP A 249 3.66 24.89 9.59
C ASP A 249 5.03 24.50 9.04
N ARG A 250 5.88 23.88 9.84
CA ARG A 250 7.16 23.33 9.37
C ARG A 250 6.94 22.20 8.36
N LEU A 251 6.04 21.25 8.65
CA LEU A 251 5.78 20.10 7.80
C LEU A 251 5.17 20.51 6.46
N ARG A 252 4.18 21.41 6.44
CA ARG A 252 3.47 21.81 5.20
C ARG A 252 4.37 22.50 4.19
N SER A 253 5.47 23.09 4.61
CA SER A 253 6.41 23.80 3.74
C SER A 253 7.39 22.86 3.04
N ARG A 254 7.62 21.65 3.57
CA ARG A 254 8.69 20.74 3.13
C ARG A 254 8.21 19.32 2.79
N SER A 255 6.95 18.97 3.11
CA SER A 255 6.41 17.62 2.93
C SER A 255 4.92 17.64 2.58
N LYS A 256 4.40 16.50 2.17
CA LYS A 256 2.94 16.29 2.10
C LYS A 256 2.41 15.99 3.50
N ILE A 257 1.14 16.36 3.72
CA ILE A 257 0.42 16.04 4.97
C ILE A 257 -0.79 15.19 4.63
N GLY A 258 -1.01 14.15 5.43
CA GLY A 258 -2.20 13.31 5.45
C GLY A 258 -2.83 13.27 6.84
N LEU A 259 -4.07 12.82 6.93
CA LEU A 259 -4.72 12.57 8.22
C LEU A 259 -4.32 11.19 8.74
N HIS A 260 -3.97 11.11 10.03
CA HIS A 260 -3.94 9.89 10.83
C HIS A 260 -5.18 9.90 11.72
N PRO A 261 -6.33 9.31 11.30
CA PRO A 261 -7.54 9.38 12.10
C PRO A 261 -7.34 8.77 13.48
N SER A 262 -7.94 9.38 14.50
CA SER A 262 -7.94 8.80 15.85
C SER A 262 -8.55 7.41 15.84
N TYR A 263 -8.15 6.57 16.78
CA TYR A 263 -8.51 5.14 16.80
C TYR A 263 -10.02 4.89 16.70
N TYR A 264 -10.82 5.68 17.41
CA TYR A 264 -12.29 5.58 17.41
C TYR A 264 -12.97 6.57 16.44
N ALA A 265 -12.24 7.20 15.52
CA ALA A 265 -12.81 8.24 14.64
C ALA A 265 -13.93 7.69 13.73
N GLU A 266 -13.84 6.45 13.29
CA GLU A 266 -14.86 5.80 12.47
C GLU A 266 -16.14 5.56 13.28
N GLU A 267 -16.02 4.88 14.41
CA GLU A 267 -17.14 4.53 15.30
C GLU A 267 -17.84 5.79 15.87
N ARG A 268 -17.06 6.83 16.18
CA ARG A 268 -17.55 8.10 16.73
C ARG A 268 -17.91 9.13 15.67
N LYS A 269 -17.72 8.81 14.38
CA LYS A 269 -17.96 9.70 13.22
C LYS A 269 -17.17 11.01 13.28
N LEU A 270 -15.92 10.95 13.76
CA LEU A 270 -15.05 12.12 13.94
C LEU A 270 -14.15 12.40 12.72
N ILE A 271 -14.11 11.51 11.72
CA ILE A 271 -13.23 11.67 10.54
C ILE A 271 -13.45 13.00 9.84
N SER A 272 -14.70 13.43 9.64
CA SER A 272 -15.02 14.72 9.02
C SER A 272 -14.46 15.90 9.83
N GLU A 273 -14.58 15.86 11.16
CA GLU A 273 -14.13 16.92 12.04
C GLU A 273 -12.61 17.03 12.03
N GLU A 274 -11.91 15.90 12.16
CA GLU A 274 -10.45 15.84 12.12
C GLU A 274 -9.91 16.29 10.75
N LEU A 275 -10.57 15.90 9.64
CA LEU A 275 -10.22 16.35 8.29
C LEU A 275 -10.40 17.88 8.14
N VAL A 276 -11.52 18.42 8.58
CA VAL A 276 -11.81 19.87 8.49
C VAL A 276 -10.79 20.65 9.32
N TRP A 277 -10.53 20.21 10.55
CA TRP A 277 -9.56 20.85 11.42
C TRP A 277 -8.14 20.84 10.79
N LEU A 278 -7.67 19.67 10.35
CA LEU A 278 -6.33 19.54 9.76
C LEU A 278 -6.22 20.31 8.43
N ALA A 279 -7.25 20.29 7.59
CA ALA A 279 -7.29 21.05 6.34
C ALA A 279 -7.19 22.56 6.60
N HIS A 280 -7.85 23.05 7.64
CA HIS A 280 -7.76 24.47 8.05
C HIS A 280 -6.32 24.83 8.46
N GLN A 281 -5.66 24.02 9.28
CA GLN A 281 -4.28 24.29 9.69
C GLN A 281 -3.29 24.13 8.54
N HIS A 282 -3.48 23.10 7.70
CA HIS A 282 -2.65 22.85 6.51
C HIS A 282 -2.88 23.90 5.39
N GLN A 283 -3.99 24.64 5.41
CA GLN A 283 -4.42 25.58 4.36
C GLN A 283 -4.61 24.93 2.98
N ARG A 284 -4.86 23.63 2.94
CA ARG A 284 -5.16 22.83 1.75
C ARG A 284 -6.05 21.67 2.11
N GLN A 285 -6.78 21.13 1.13
CA GLN A 285 -7.55 19.92 1.32
C GLN A 285 -6.64 18.73 1.65
N ILE A 286 -7.04 17.93 2.62
CA ILE A 286 -6.39 16.66 2.94
C ILE A 286 -6.99 15.58 2.02
N LYS A 287 -6.14 14.96 1.22
CA LYS A 287 -6.53 13.94 0.23
C LYS A 287 -5.92 12.57 0.50
N SER A 288 -5.04 12.48 1.50
CA SER A 288 -4.34 11.26 1.88
C SER A 288 -4.63 10.91 3.33
N ILE A 289 -4.79 9.61 3.60
CA ILE A 289 -5.13 9.09 4.91
C ILE A 289 -4.31 7.83 5.20
N ARG A 290 -4.02 7.61 6.49
CA ARG A 290 -3.55 6.33 7.05
C ARG A 290 -4.23 6.14 8.39
N PHE A 291 -5.04 5.11 8.52
CA PHE A 291 -5.70 4.80 9.79
C PHE A 291 -4.70 4.37 10.86
N HIS A 292 -4.88 4.89 12.07
CA HIS A 292 -4.10 4.50 13.24
C HIS A 292 -4.18 2.97 13.44
N TYR A 293 -3.07 2.33 13.79
CA TYR A 293 -2.90 0.87 13.81
C TYR A 293 -3.06 0.17 12.45
N LEU A 294 -3.04 0.88 11.32
CA LEU A 294 -3.28 0.33 9.99
C LEU A 294 -4.65 -0.41 9.89
N ARG A 295 -5.66 0.11 10.59
CA ARG A 295 -7.02 -0.44 10.54
C ARG A 295 -7.60 -0.17 9.15
N PHE A 296 -8.01 -1.21 8.48
CA PHE A 296 -8.66 -1.13 7.17
C PHE A 296 -9.60 -2.33 7.04
N ASP A 297 -10.90 -2.06 7.01
CA ASP A 297 -11.93 -3.03 6.68
C ASP A 297 -12.25 -2.93 5.19
N VAL A 298 -12.05 -4.03 4.44
CA VAL A 298 -12.20 -4.05 2.97
C VAL A 298 -13.60 -3.74 2.50
N GLU A 299 -14.62 -3.90 3.35
CA GLU A 299 -16.01 -3.66 3.05
C GLU A 299 -16.48 -2.26 3.42
N ALA A 300 -16.04 -1.73 4.58
CA ALA A 300 -16.53 -0.47 5.12
C ALA A 300 -15.62 0.73 4.81
N THR A 301 -14.31 0.57 5.00
CA THR A 301 -13.36 1.68 4.92
C THR A 301 -13.35 2.40 3.57
N PRO A 302 -13.39 1.72 2.40
CA PRO A 302 -13.38 2.41 1.11
C PRO A 302 -14.57 3.36 0.92
N ASP A 303 -15.76 2.96 1.33
CA ASP A 303 -16.95 3.80 1.21
C ASP A 303 -16.85 5.07 2.10
N ILE A 304 -16.33 4.91 3.32
CA ILE A 304 -16.08 6.03 4.24
C ILE A 304 -15.09 7.01 3.61
N LEU A 305 -13.99 6.51 3.05
CA LEU A 305 -12.99 7.37 2.44
C LEU A 305 -13.50 8.10 1.21
N LEU A 306 -14.25 7.43 0.35
CA LEU A 306 -14.88 8.03 -0.82
C LEU A 306 -15.92 9.09 -0.45
N ALA A 307 -16.70 8.87 0.62
CA ALA A 307 -17.67 9.84 1.12
C ALA A 307 -17.01 11.12 1.67
N HIS A 308 -15.73 11.07 2.03
CA HIS A 308 -14.93 12.20 2.50
C HIS A 308 -13.98 12.77 1.45
N ASP A 309 -14.16 12.46 0.16
CA ASP A 309 -13.29 12.90 -0.94
C ASP A 309 -11.80 12.54 -0.76
N ILE A 310 -11.50 11.49 -0.01
CA ILE A 310 -10.14 10.98 0.11
C ILE A 310 -9.76 10.26 -1.18
N GLN A 311 -8.59 10.59 -1.69
CA GLN A 311 -8.08 10.06 -2.96
C GLN A 311 -7.03 8.97 -2.75
N ASN A 312 -6.28 9.02 -1.65
CA ASN A 312 -5.14 8.13 -1.42
C ASN A 312 -5.23 7.51 -0.02
N ASP A 313 -5.19 6.19 0.05
CA ASP A 313 -5.09 5.45 1.29
C ASP A 313 -3.71 4.78 1.44
N PHE A 314 -3.17 4.82 2.67
CA PHE A 314 -1.88 4.26 3.04
C PHE A 314 -1.99 3.26 4.19
N SER A 315 -3.19 2.71 4.41
CA SER A 315 -3.46 1.83 5.58
C SER A 315 -3.26 0.35 5.28
N LEU A 316 -3.20 -0.08 4.00
CA LEU A 316 -3.09 -1.49 3.62
C LEU A 316 -1.67 -2.04 3.79
N GLY A 317 -1.16 -1.98 5.04
CA GLY A 317 0.00 -2.70 5.54
C GLY A 317 -0.40 -3.73 6.60
N TYR A 318 0.56 -4.48 7.11
CA TYR A 318 0.40 -5.32 8.30
C TYR A 318 1.06 -4.67 9.51
N GLY A 319 0.31 -4.57 10.63
CA GLY A 319 0.86 -4.06 11.89
C GLY A 319 1.68 -5.10 12.67
N THR A 320 1.79 -6.34 12.18
CA THR A 320 2.47 -7.46 12.86
C THR A 320 3.51 -8.16 11.99
N HIS A 321 3.55 -7.88 10.70
CA HIS A 321 4.44 -8.54 9.74
C HIS A 321 5.04 -7.53 8.76
N ILE A 322 6.24 -7.84 8.28
CA ILE A 322 6.90 -7.12 7.20
C ILE A 322 6.39 -7.67 5.88
N GLY A 323 6.35 -6.84 4.85
CA GLY A 323 5.99 -7.24 3.49
C GLY A 323 4.76 -6.54 2.93
N PHE A 324 4.38 -6.92 1.73
CA PHE A 324 3.35 -6.27 0.95
C PHE A 324 1.98 -6.93 1.17
N ARG A 325 1.09 -6.32 1.98
CA ARG A 325 -0.26 -6.87 2.23
C ARG A 325 -1.05 -7.08 0.94
N THR A 326 -0.85 -6.24 -0.06
CA THR A 326 -1.49 -6.35 -1.37
C THR A 326 -0.62 -7.07 -2.41
N SER A 327 0.52 -7.65 -1.99
CA SER A 327 1.53 -8.31 -2.82
C SER A 327 2.07 -7.43 -3.97
N THR A 328 1.97 -6.10 -3.84
CA THR A 328 2.48 -5.14 -4.81
C THR A 328 3.04 -3.89 -4.14
N SER A 329 4.07 -3.31 -4.75
CA SER A 329 4.57 -1.96 -4.49
C SER A 329 4.03 -0.92 -5.48
N LEU A 330 3.23 -1.33 -6.48
CA LEU A 330 2.57 -0.45 -7.42
C LEU A 330 1.30 0.13 -6.81
N PRO A 331 1.08 1.45 -6.85
CA PRO A 331 -0.20 2.04 -6.48
C PRO A 331 -1.29 1.60 -7.47
N PHE A 332 -2.47 1.28 -6.96
CA PHE A 332 -3.60 0.83 -7.77
C PHE A 332 -4.91 1.45 -7.26
N TYR A 333 -5.94 1.47 -8.10
CA TYR A 333 -7.28 1.89 -7.69
C TYR A 333 -8.03 0.75 -7.03
N TRP A 334 -8.68 1.03 -5.90
CA TRP A 334 -9.43 0.02 -5.17
C TRP A 334 -10.56 -0.57 -6.01
N PHE A 335 -10.70 -1.89 -5.96
CA PHE A 335 -11.83 -2.61 -6.56
C PHE A 335 -12.77 -3.09 -5.45
N ASP A 336 -13.97 -2.52 -5.41
CA ASP A 336 -15.03 -2.93 -4.49
C ASP A 336 -15.65 -4.23 -4.99
N LEU A 337 -15.32 -5.34 -4.34
CA LEU A 337 -15.83 -6.66 -4.74
C LEU A 337 -17.32 -6.81 -4.52
N LYS A 338 -17.91 -6.21 -3.49
CA LYS A 338 -19.37 -6.27 -3.25
C LYS A 338 -20.16 -5.56 -4.32
N LYS A 339 -19.67 -4.42 -4.76
CA LYS A 339 -20.31 -3.62 -5.83
C LYS A 339 -19.79 -3.99 -7.22
N ASN A 340 -18.81 -4.88 -7.29
CA ASN A 340 -18.13 -5.33 -8.51
C ASN A 340 -17.71 -4.16 -9.41
N ARG A 341 -16.99 -3.17 -8.85
CA ARG A 341 -16.58 -1.97 -9.58
C ARG A 341 -15.23 -1.42 -9.13
N LYS A 342 -14.48 -0.83 -10.07
CA LYS A 342 -13.32 0.04 -9.78
C LYS A 342 -13.82 1.33 -9.12
N THR A 343 -13.09 1.82 -8.13
CA THR A 343 -13.35 3.10 -7.46
C THR A 343 -12.29 4.15 -7.84
N SER A 344 -12.47 5.38 -7.36
CA SER A 344 -11.46 6.45 -7.50
C SER A 344 -10.45 6.48 -6.35
N LEU A 345 -10.59 5.62 -5.34
CA LEU A 345 -9.66 5.52 -4.21
C LEU A 345 -8.38 4.82 -4.65
N LYS A 346 -7.24 5.49 -4.52
CA LYS A 346 -5.93 4.93 -4.86
C LYS A 346 -5.23 4.41 -3.62
N ILE A 347 -4.77 3.18 -3.67
CA ILE A 347 -4.08 2.47 -2.59
C ILE A 347 -2.58 2.56 -2.77
N TYR A 348 -1.88 2.87 -1.68
CA TYR A 348 -0.43 2.86 -1.55
C TYR A 348 -0.06 1.91 -0.42
N THR A 349 0.67 0.85 -0.71
CA THR A 349 0.95 -0.22 0.25
C THR A 349 2.25 0.05 1.01
N PRO A 350 2.21 0.33 2.33
CA PRO A 350 3.41 0.32 3.15
C PRO A 350 3.86 -1.13 3.40
N CYS A 351 5.17 -1.33 3.48
CA CYS A 351 5.73 -2.69 3.54
C CYS A 351 6.62 -2.97 4.76
N LEU A 352 6.98 -1.94 5.53
CA LEU A 352 7.82 -2.07 6.71
C LEU A 352 7.49 -0.95 7.69
N MET A 353 7.56 -1.23 9.00
CA MET A 353 7.28 -0.27 10.07
C MET A 353 8.33 -0.42 11.18
N ASP A 354 8.90 0.70 11.64
CA ASP A 354 9.91 0.73 12.69
C ASP A 354 9.43 0.14 14.02
N SER A 355 8.16 0.35 14.37
CA SER A 355 7.57 -0.18 15.62
C SER A 355 7.54 -1.70 15.69
N LEU A 356 7.57 -2.43 14.56
CA LEU A 356 7.70 -3.90 14.54
C LEU A 356 9.02 -4.35 15.17
N PHE A 357 10.09 -3.62 14.95
CA PHE A 357 11.40 -3.92 15.49
C PHE A 357 11.54 -3.37 16.91
N LYS A 358 11.02 -2.17 17.17
CA LYS A 358 11.12 -1.51 18.46
C LYS A 358 10.26 -2.17 19.55
N HIS A 359 9.02 -2.53 19.22
CA HIS A 359 8.02 -2.95 20.21
C HIS A 359 7.60 -4.41 20.10
N HIS A 360 7.78 -5.04 18.93
CA HIS A 360 7.33 -6.41 18.69
C HIS A 360 8.49 -7.41 18.55
N GLY A 361 9.71 -7.02 18.91
CA GLY A 361 10.88 -7.88 19.01
C GLY A 361 11.41 -8.44 17.68
N LYS A 362 11.00 -7.88 16.54
CA LYS A 362 11.61 -8.22 15.24
C LYS A 362 13.07 -7.78 15.26
N GLN A 363 13.96 -8.60 14.73
CA GLN A 363 15.40 -8.35 14.67
C GLN A 363 15.82 -7.95 13.25
N ASN A 364 17.10 -7.53 13.10
CA ASN A 364 17.74 -7.32 11.79
C ASN A 364 17.05 -6.25 10.92
N TYR A 365 16.69 -5.10 11.50
CA TYR A 365 16.02 -4.00 10.79
C TYR A 365 16.68 -3.67 9.44
N ARG A 366 18.01 -3.45 9.43
CA ARG A 366 18.72 -3.03 8.21
C ARG A 366 18.71 -4.08 7.10
N GLU A 367 18.76 -5.34 7.47
CA GLU A 367 18.70 -6.45 6.53
C GLU A 367 17.34 -6.52 5.83
N HIS A 368 16.25 -6.50 6.59
CA HIS A 368 14.89 -6.47 6.03
C HIS A 368 14.62 -5.21 5.22
N PHE A 369 15.11 -4.05 5.69
CA PHE A 369 14.97 -2.80 4.96
C PHE A 369 15.66 -2.87 3.60
N LEU A 370 16.92 -3.34 3.56
CA LEU A 370 17.68 -3.51 2.33
C LEU A 370 17.00 -4.52 1.38
N GLN A 371 16.54 -5.67 1.90
CA GLN A 371 15.85 -6.69 1.12
C GLN A 371 14.62 -6.11 0.40
N LEU A 372 13.78 -5.35 1.09
CA LEU A 372 12.58 -4.74 0.48
C LEU A 372 12.92 -3.61 -0.50
N VAL A 373 13.97 -2.84 -0.23
CA VAL A 373 14.51 -1.84 -1.17
C VAL A 373 14.95 -2.51 -2.47
N GLU A 374 15.72 -3.59 -2.37
CA GLU A 374 16.20 -4.33 -3.55
C GLU A 374 15.03 -5.00 -4.31
N GLU A 375 14.01 -5.50 -3.61
CA GLU A 375 12.81 -6.01 -4.26
C GLU A 375 12.15 -4.92 -5.14
N VAL A 376 11.94 -3.72 -4.60
CA VAL A 376 11.34 -2.62 -5.37
C VAL A 376 12.28 -2.10 -6.45
N LYS A 377 13.60 -2.07 -6.24
CA LYS A 377 14.57 -1.72 -7.30
C LYS A 377 14.51 -2.68 -8.48
N ASN A 378 14.39 -3.97 -8.22
CA ASN A 378 14.39 -4.99 -9.27
C ASN A 378 13.07 -5.07 -10.03
N TYR A 379 11.94 -4.81 -9.37
CA TYR A 379 10.60 -5.04 -9.93
C TYR A 379 9.75 -3.78 -10.09
N GLY A 380 10.29 -2.60 -9.75
CA GLY A 380 9.61 -1.31 -9.88
C GLY A 380 8.59 -1.04 -8.78
N GLY A 381 7.91 0.09 -8.88
CA GLY A 381 6.90 0.53 -7.90
C GLY A 381 7.43 1.55 -6.90
N ILE A 382 6.77 1.66 -5.75
CA ILE A 382 7.12 2.65 -4.71
C ILE A 382 7.41 1.93 -3.40
N PHE A 383 8.62 2.09 -2.89
CA PHE A 383 8.98 1.64 -1.56
C PHE A 383 8.46 2.62 -0.51
N ILE A 384 7.62 2.16 0.43
CA ILE A 384 6.95 2.99 1.44
C ILE A 384 7.18 2.39 2.84
N PRO A 385 8.23 2.79 3.56
CA PRO A 385 8.38 2.46 4.98
C PRO A 385 7.53 3.40 5.84
N ILE A 386 7.19 2.96 7.06
CA ILE A 386 6.55 3.75 8.11
C ILE A 386 7.56 4.01 9.23
N PHE A 387 7.69 5.28 9.60
CA PHE A 387 8.44 5.72 10.77
C PHE A 387 7.52 6.46 11.73
N HIS A 388 7.87 6.44 13.04
CA HIS A 388 7.18 7.21 14.07
C HIS A 388 8.13 8.22 14.68
N ASN A 389 7.66 9.45 14.89
CA ASN A 389 8.48 10.54 15.37
C ASN A 389 9.07 10.30 16.76
N ASP A 390 8.34 9.67 17.66
CA ASP A 390 8.75 9.34 19.01
C ASP A 390 9.79 8.20 19.07
N ILE A 391 9.72 7.25 18.14
CA ILE A 391 10.76 6.20 17.98
C ILE A 391 12.08 6.81 17.55
N ILE A 392 12.05 7.74 16.59
CA ILE A 392 13.26 8.47 16.12
C ILE A 392 13.87 9.37 17.21
N ALA A 393 13.18 9.61 18.31
CA ALA A 393 13.76 10.31 19.45
C ALA A 393 14.95 9.58 20.11
N GLU A 394 15.06 8.27 19.93
CA GLU A 394 16.15 7.45 20.46
C GLU A 394 17.36 7.43 19.52
N GLU A 395 18.56 7.47 20.06
CA GLU A 395 19.81 7.58 19.29
C GLU A 395 20.01 6.39 18.32
N GLU A 396 19.73 5.18 18.78
CA GLU A 396 19.80 3.98 17.93
C GLU A 396 18.87 4.09 16.72
N TRP A 397 17.65 4.56 16.94
CA TRP A 397 16.65 4.71 15.87
C TRP A 397 16.93 5.87 14.93
N ARG A 398 17.62 6.92 15.40
CA ARG A 398 18.18 7.95 14.52
C ARG A 398 19.16 7.37 13.52
N ALA A 399 20.07 6.48 13.97
CA ALA A 399 21.03 5.82 13.09
C ALA A 399 20.34 4.88 12.07
N HIS A 400 19.25 4.23 12.45
CA HIS A 400 18.43 3.43 11.52
C HIS A 400 17.69 4.33 10.53
N PHE A 401 17.13 5.44 10.97
CA PHE A 401 16.46 6.41 10.11
C PHE A 401 17.42 7.01 9.07
N GLU A 402 18.61 7.47 9.50
CA GLU A 402 19.62 8.01 8.58
C GLU A 402 20.06 6.99 7.54
N TYR A 403 20.32 5.74 7.94
CA TYR A 403 20.63 4.64 7.02
C TYR A 403 19.50 4.43 6.00
N SER A 404 18.26 4.45 6.45
CA SER A 404 17.10 4.25 5.60
C SER A 404 16.92 5.38 4.58
N VAL A 405 17.07 6.62 5.03
CA VAL A 405 17.01 7.81 4.17
C VAL A 405 18.08 7.77 3.09
N GLU A 406 19.31 7.36 3.44
CA GLU A 406 20.39 7.25 2.45
C GLU A 406 20.11 6.22 1.38
N LEU A 407 19.63 5.03 1.76
CA LEU A 407 19.22 4.01 0.79
C LEU A 407 18.05 4.47 -0.10
N MET A 408 17.06 5.16 0.47
CA MET A 408 15.91 5.68 -0.26
C MET A 408 16.31 6.78 -1.28
N LYS A 409 17.26 7.64 -0.93
CA LYS A 409 17.81 8.62 -1.87
C LYS A 409 18.47 7.98 -3.09
N GLN A 410 19.09 6.82 -2.93
CA GLN A 410 19.72 6.08 -4.02
C GLN A 410 18.69 5.37 -4.95
N MET A 411 17.41 5.34 -4.59
CA MET A 411 16.34 4.75 -5.42
C MET A 411 15.73 5.76 -6.41
N ASN A 412 15.82 7.05 -6.13
CA ASN A 412 15.22 8.14 -6.92
C ASN A 412 16.28 8.77 -7.87
#